data_c4bd483068711b4afd652b25df1d3a11
#
_entry.id   c4bd483068711b4afd652b25df1d3a11
#
_cell.length_a   1.000
_cell.length_b   1.000
_cell.length_c   1.000
_cell.angle_alpha   90.00
_cell.angle_beta   90.00
_cell.angle_gamma   90.00
#
_symmetry.space_group_name_H-M   'P 1'
#
loop_
_entity.id
_entity.type
_entity.pdbx_description
1 polymer ?
#
loop_
_entity_poly.entity_id
_entity_poly.type
_entity_poly.pdbx_seq_one_letter_code
_entity_poly.pdbx_strand_id
1 'polypeptide(L)'
;MVRRSLAAVLTVVALVGALALTAEASTSRGGTFLGRLHVLSRIGSTVPRNGDLNPYGVAVVTRSGGKLVAGDTLVSNFNAKINVQGTGSTIVEITPSGGQRLFSRIASLPAGLHCPGGVGLDTALAVLPGNWVIVGSLPTAAAGNLPGGEPAGCLIVLNDRGAVVRTIASRAIVGPWDLTTSATSSTSASVFVSNALGGDTKERHGIPVAGNCTIVRLDLSFRGAQPPSLRRVTVIGRDFPWQANAVALDLAPTGLALSRSGTLFVDDTLTSSVSAIPHALTRTTPLRASATRIASHGALNQPLGMVALPNGDILVVNGNDGNAIEINPHGVQLLSKTVIHNGAGDLFGIALSPSRTSLLVADDGTNTLDLYHS
;
A
#
# COMPACT_ATOMS: atom_id res chain seq x y z
N MET A 1 -48.73 -16.08 79.15
CA MET A 1 -48.14 -14.76 78.93
C MET A 1 -46.97 -14.92 77.98
N VAL A 2 -47.18 -14.59 76.74
CA VAL A 2 -46.16 -14.74 75.66
C VAL A 2 -45.80 -13.37 75.23
N ARG A 3 -44.51 -12.98 75.43
CA ARG A 3 -43.96 -11.72 74.98
C ARG A 3 -43.46 -11.94 73.49
N ARG A 4 -44.00 -11.17 72.59
CA ARG A 4 -43.53 -11.06 71.19
C ARG A 4 -42.47 -10.05 71.13
N SER A 5 -41.26 -10.43 70.67
CA SER A 5 -40.17 -9.49 70.33
C SER A 5 -40.31 -9.18 68.84
N LEU A 6 -40.37 -7.83 68.50
CA LEU A 6 -40.25 -7.28 67.17
C LEU A 6 -38.77 -7.19 66.83
N ALA A 7 -38.34 -7.84 65.76
CA ALA A 7 -37.04 -7.62 65.14
C ALA A 7 -37.22 -6.56 64.04
N ALA A 8 -36.55 -5.47 64.15
CA ALA A 8 -36.46 -4.45 63.12
C ALA A 8 -35.41 -4.86 62.07
N VAL A 9 -35.82 -5.00 60.80
CA VAL A 9 -34.92 -5.23 59.67
C VAL A 9 -34.50 -3.88 59.13
N LEU A 10 -33.23 -3.56 59.30
CA LEU A 10 -32.60 -2.39 58.60
C LEU A 10 -32.21 -2.81 57.18
N THR A 11 -32.89 -2.24 56.20
CA THR A 11 -32.51 -2.38 54.77
C THR A 11 -31.49 -1.32 54.45
N VAL A 12 -30.23 -1.70 54.26
CA VAL A 12 -29.16 -0.85 53.71
C VAL A 12 -29.28 -0.83 52.19
N VAL A 13 -29.71 0.30 51.63
CA VAL A 13 -29.70 0.53 50.21
C VAL A 13 -28.28 1.04 49.83
N ALA A 14 -27.48 0.16 49.21
CA ALA A 14 -26.21 0.55 48.66
C ALA A 14 -26.44 1.24 47.29
N LEU A 15 -26.25 2.57 47.25
CA LEU A 15 -26.21 3.33 45.99
C LEU A 15 -24.88 3.02 45.30
N VAL A 16 -24.91 2.16 44.26
CA VAL A 16 -23.78 1.99 43.37
C VAL A 16 -23.83 3.15 42.34
N GLY A 17 -23.07 4.18 42.59
CA GLY A 17 -22.83 5.26 41.63
C GLY A 17 -21.97 4.73 40.48
N ALA A 18 -22.58 4.51 39.31
CA ALA A 18 -21.85 4.26 38.07
C ALA A 18 -21.13 5.57 37.67
N LEU A 19 -19.82 5.67 37.93
CA LEU A 19 -18.98 6.64 37.27
C LEU A 19 -18.91 6.25 35.78
N ALA A 20 -19.68 6.93 34.94
CA ALA A 20 -19.44 6.95 33.51
C ALA A 20 -18.12 7.69 33.27
N LEU A 21 -17.03 6.96 33.05
CA LEU A 21 -15.82 7.51 32.47
C LEU A 21 -16.17 7.92 31.04
N THR A 22 -16.50 9.19 30.86
CA THR A 22 -16.46 9.83 29.54
C THR A 22 -15.00 9.85 29.14
N ALA A 23 -14.61 8.94 28.23
CA ALA A 23 -13.35 9.07 27.52
C ALA A 23 -13.42 10.36 26.73
N GLU A 24 -12.84 11.42 27.26
CA GLU A 24 -12.56 12.62 26.48
C GLU A 24 -11.63 12.20 25.35
N ALA A 25 -12.18 12.16 24.12
CA ALA A 25 -11.38 12.10 22.93
C ALA A 25 -10.44 13.30 22.98
N SER A 26 -9.15 13.05 23.22
CA SER A 26 -8.11 14.05 23.05
C SER A 26 -8.15 14.53 21.63
N THR A 27 -8.92 15.57 21.36
CA THR A 27 -8.81 16.35 20.13
C THR A 27 -7.42 16.94 20.13
N SER A 28 -6.51 16.36 19.35
CA SER A 28 -5.20 16.93 19.10
C SER A 28 -5.41 18.38 18.65
N ARG A 29 -4.80 19.34 19.35
CA ARG A 29 -4.88 20.78 19.06
C ARG A 29 -4.22 21.18 17.73
N GLY A 30 -3.85 20.26 16.86
CA GLY A 30 -3.44 20.50 15.49
C GLY A 30 -4.45 19.81 14.58
N GLY A 31 -5.09 20.56 13.68
CA GLY A 31 -6.01 20.03 12.70
C GLY A 31 -5.40 18.85 11.92
N THR A 32 -6.26 18.02 11.29
CA THR A 32 -5.87 16.88 10.47
C THR A 32 -4.85 17.29 9.41
N PHE A 33 -4.00 16.36 8.98
CA PHE A 33 -3.05 16.59 7.87
C PHE A 33 -3.82 16.91 6.59
N LEU A 34 -4.82 16.08 6.27
CA LEU A 34 -5.67 16.24 5.09
C LEU A 34 -6.45 17.57 5.10
N GLY A 35 -6.86 18.05 6.27
CA GLY A 35 -7.58 19.31 6.41
C GLY A 35 -6.81 20.55 5.94
N ARG A 36 -5.49 20.47 5.91
CA ARG A 36 -4.60 21.56 5.45
C ARG A 36 -4.36 21.55 3.94
N LEU A 37 -4.70 20.46 3.23
CA LEU A 37 -4.49 20.34 1.80
C LEU A 37 -5.73 20.80 1.05
N HIS A 38 -5.57 21.68 0.05
CA HIS A 38 -6.71 22.32 -0.63
C HIS A 38 -6.54 22.40 -2.15
N VAL A 39 -5.32 22.32 -2.65
CA VAL A 39 -4.99 22.55 -4.06
C VAL A 39 -4.38 21.30 -4.65
N LEU A 40 -4.95 20.77 -5.73
CA LEU A 40 -4.36 19.75 -6.55
C LEU A 40 -3.67 20.42 -7.75
N SER A 41 -2.36 20.28 -7.86
CA SER A 41 -1.55 20.88 -8.92
C SER A 41 -0.83 19.79 -9.70
N ARG A 42 -0.97 19.82 -11.02
CA ARG A 42 -0.25 18.91 -11.90
C ARG A 42 1.25 19.18 -11.83
N ILE A 43 2.06 18.15 -11.58
CA ILE A 43 3.51 18.19 -11.70
C ILE A 43 3.92 17.86 -13.14
N GLY A 44 3.55 16.67 -13.65
CA GLY A 44 3.95 16.24 -14.98
C GLY A 44 3.26 14.98 -15.47
N SER A 45 3.44 14.66 -16.75
CA SER A 45 2.91 13.43 -17.34
C SER A 45 3.74 12.23 -16.88
N THR A 46 3.05 11.10 -16.65
CA THR A 46 3.65 9.79 -16.39
C THR A 46 3.84 8.96 -17.66
N VAL A 47 3.31 9.43 -18.81
CA VAL A 47 3.31 8.70 -20.08
C VAL A 47 4.66 8.80 -20.78
N PRO A 48 5.45 7.72 -20.88
CA PRO A 48 6.72 7.72 -21.59
C PRO A 48 6.52 7.62 -23.12
N ARG A 49 7.61 7.67 -23.88
CA ARG A 49 7.56 7.66 -25.37
C ARG A 49 6.92 6.39 -25.96
N ASN A 50 6.95 5.26 -25.27
CA ASN A 50 6.27 4.02 -25.71
C ASN A 50 4.76 4.05 -25.45
N GLY A 51 4.27 5.04 -24.71
CA GLY A 51 2.84 5.25 -24.46
C GLY A 51 2.24 4.40 -23.34
N ASP A 52 3.05 3.82 -22.45
CA ASP A 52 2.52 3.15 -21.26
C ASP A 52 1.71 4.14 -20.39
N LEU A 53 0.66 3.64 -19.78
CA LEU A 53 -0.40 4.39 -19.09
C LEU A 53 -0.64 3.81 -17.69
N ASN A 54 -1.61 4.37 -16.98
CA ASN A 54 -2.09 3.92 -15.68
C ASN A 54 -0.96 3.96 -14.64
N PRO A 55 -0.57 5.18 -14.18
CA PRO A 55 0.44 5.35 -13.14
C PRO A 55 -0.06 4.77 -11.82
N TYR A 56 0.77 3.97 -11.14
CA TYR A 56 0.39 3.36 -9.89
C TYR A 56 1.42 3.58 -8.77
N GLY A 57 2.57 2.93 -8.83
CA GLY A 57 3.59 3.03 -7.80
C GLY A 57 4.24 4.42 -7.78
N VAL A 58 4.34 5.02 -6.59
CA VAL A 58 4.95 6.35 -6.39
C VAL A 58 6.03 6.24 -5.33
N ALA A 59 7.28 6.58 -5.68
CA ALA A 59 8.39 6.57 -4.74
C ALA A 59 9.28 7.79 -4.88
N VAL A 60 9.49 8.52 -3.78
CA VAL A 60 10.38 9.68 -3.73
C VAL A 60 11.83 9.23 -3.66
N VAL A 61 12.67 9.79 -4.51
CA VAL A 61 14.13 9.59 -4.49
C VAL A 61 14.72 10.44 -3.36
N THR A 62 15.29 9.79 -2.36
CA THR A 62 15.84 10.50 -1.19
C THR A 62 17.32 10.84 -1.31
N ARG A 63 18.05 10.21 -2.24
CA ARG A 63 19.50 10.41 -2.47
C ARG A 63 19.82 10.31 -3.95
N SER A 64 20.65 11.22 -4.45
CA SER A 64 21.14 11.13 -5.83
C SER A 64 22.17 10.02 -6.02
N GLY A 65 22.17 9.40 -7.20
CA GLY A 65 23.13 8.38 -7.63
C GLY A 65 22.71 7.77 -8.98
N GLY A 66 23.66 7.54 -9.88
CA GLY A 66 23.34 7.03 -11.21
C GLY A 66 22.41 7.96 -11.99
N LYS A 67 21.23 7.49 -12.35
CA LYS A 67 20.15 8.31 -12.94
C LYS A 67 19.26 8.97 -11.89
N LEU A 68 19.22 8.45 -10.67
CA LEU A 68 18.33 8.96 -9.63
C LEU A 68 18.78 10.33 -9.14
N VAL A 69 17.85 11.26 -8.99
CA VAL A 69 18.10 12.60 -8.44
C VAL A 69 17.25 12.83 -7.21
N ALA A 70 17.88 13.23 -6.10
CA ALA A 70 17.16 13.48 -4.85
C ALA A 70 16.09 14.57 -5.02
N GLY A 71 14.89 14.29 -4.58
CA GLY A 71 13.71 15.14 -4.75
C GLY A 71 12.83 14.77 -5.93
N ASP A 72 13.35 14.01 -6.91
CA ASP A 72 12.53 13.47 -8.00
C ASP A 72 11.63 12.34 -7.51
N THR A 73 10.62 12.00 -8.29
CA THR A 73 9.67 10.95 -7.99
C THR A 73 9.70 9.89 -9.09
N LEU A 74 9.86 8.63 -8.69
CA LEU A 74 9.66 7.49 -9.57
C LEU A 74 8.18 7.12 -9.61
N VAL A 75 7.68 6.84 -10.82
CA VAL A 75 6.30 6.36 -11.04
C VAL A 75 6.33 5.16 -11.98
N SER A 76 5.67 4.06 -11.59
CA SER A 76 5.47 2.90 -12.46
C SER A 76 4.16 3.03 -13.24
N ASN A 77 4.15 2.54 -14.48
CA ASN A 77 2.97 2.49 -15.34
C ASN A 77 2.47 1.05 -15.48
N PHE A 78 1.23 0.84 -15.10
CA PHE A 78 0.58 -0.47 -15.00
C PHE A 78 0.17 -1.04 -16.36
N ASN A 79 -0.24 -0.19 -17.30
CA ASN A 79 -0.77 -0.60 -18.58
C ASN A 79 0.14 -0.17 -19.73
N ALA A 80 0.23 -1.00 -20.77
CA ALA A 80 0.77 -0.57 -22.04
C ALA A 80 -0.19 0.40 -22.75
N LYS A 81 0.28 1.03 -23.84
CA LYS A 81 -0.50 1.98 -24.66
C LYS A 81 -1.90 1.50 -25.06
N ILE A 82 -2.10 0.19 -25.16
CA ILE A 82 -3.40 -0.39 -25.46
C ILE A 82 -4.36 -0.42 -24.27
N ASN A 83 -3.93 0.09 -23.13
CA ASN A 83 -4.65 0.19 -21.86
C ASN A 83 -5.21 -1.14 -21.34
N VAL A 84 -4.45 -2.22 -21.50
CA VAL A 84 -4.75 -3.53 -20.93
C VAL A 84 -4.04 -3.68 -19.60
N GLN A 85 -4.78 -4.11 -18.59
CA GLN A 85 -4.29 -4.28 -17.21
C GLN A 85 -3.09 -5.22 -17.16
N GLY A 86 -2.03 -4.79 -16.46
CA GLY A 86 -0.86 -5.61 -16.24
C GLY A 86 0.09 -5.77 -17.42
N THR A 87 0.00 -4.94 -18.43
CA THR A 87 0.86 -5.00 -19.63
C THR A 87 1.88 -3.88 -19.72
N GLY A 88 1.87 -2.94 -18.78
CA GLY A 88 2.88 -1.89 -18.67
C GLY A 88 4.27 -2.42 -18.34
N SER A 89 5.28 -1.64 -18.64
CA SER A 89 6.66 -2.08 -18.50
C SER A 89 7.62 -0.99 -18.05
N THR A 90 7.11 0.23 -17.82
CA THR A 90 7.98 1.39 -17.62
C THR A 90 7.88 1.98 -16.23
N ILE A 91 9.04 2.47 -15.77
CA ILE A 91 9.18 3.35 -14.62
C ILE A 91 9.74 4.67 -15.16
N VAL A 92 9.05 5.76 -14.89
CA VAL A 92 9.50 7.11 -15.22
C VAL A 92 10.00 7.82 -13.97
N GLU A 93 10.92 8.77 -14.14
CA GLU A 93 11.38 9.68 -13.10
C GLU A 93 10.92 11.08 -13.46
N ILE A 94 10.23 11.74 -12.52
CA ILE A 94 9.60 13.04 -12.72
C ILE A 94 10.23 14.03 -11.73
N THR A 95 10.77 15.15 -12.26
CA THR A 95 11.31 16.21 -11.43
C THR A 95 10.21 17.02 -10.77
N PRO A 96 10.47 17.74 -9.67
CA PRO A 96 9.48 18.65 -9.07
C PRO A 96 8.96 19.75 -10.01
N SER A 97 9.70 20.06 -11.08
CA SER A 97 9.32 21.02 -12.12
C SER A 97 8.56 20.39 -13.30
N GLY A 98 8.27 19.08 -13.24
CA GLY A 98 7.49 18.37 -14.26
C GLY A 98 8.28 17.76 -15.40
N GLY A 99 9.61 17.89 -15.39
CA GLY A 99 10.46 17.19 -16.37
C GLY A 99 10.40 15.69 -16.18
N GLN A 100 10.07 14.95 -17.25
CA GLN A 100 9.97 13.49 -17.22
C GLN A 100 11.14 12.85 -17.98
N ARG A 101 11.67 11.77 -17.45
CA ARG A 101 12.61 10.88 -18.13
C ARG A 101 12.31 9.40 -17.85
N LEU A 102 12.63 8.54 -18.80
CA LEU A 102 12.54 7.10 -18.62
C LEU A 102 13.67 6.65 -17.67
N PHE A 103 13.28 6.12 -16.50
CA PHE A 103 14.21 5.49 -15.57
C PHE A 103 14.52 4.05 -16.01
N SER A 104 13.50 3.24 -16.24
CA SER A 104 13.63 1.84 -16.66
C SER A 104 12.50 1.40 -17.57
N ARG A 105 12.82 0.40 -18.43
CA ARG A 105 11.83 -0.38 -19.15
C ARG A 105 12.09 -1.87 -18.90
N ILE A 106 11.11 -2.56 -18.31
CA ILE A 106 11.19 -3.97 -17.93
C ILE A 106 10.28 -4.78 -18.86
N ALA A 107 10.66 -4.90 -20.12
CA ALA A 107 9.90 -5.71 -21.10
C ALA A 107 10.22 -7.21 -21.01
N SER A 108 11.40 -7.54 -20.50
CA SER A 108 11.88 -8.91 -20.27
C SER A 108 12.99 -8.90 -19.24
N LEU A 109 13.27 -10.05 -18.65
CA LEU A 109 14.38 -10.21 -17.70
C LEU A 109 15.69 -10.51 -18.43
N PRO A 110 16.84 -10.00 -17.94
CA PRO A 110 18.16 -10.43 -18.38
C PRO A 110 18.35 -11.96 -18.23
N ALA A 111 19.21 -12.53 -19.06
CA ALA A 111 19.56 -13.95 -18.97
C ALA A 111 20.04 -14.34 -17.56
N GLY A 112 19.56 -15.45 -17.06
CA GLY A 112 19.88 -15.97 -15.71
C GLY A 112 19.01 -15.40 -14.58
N LEU A 113 18.17 -14.38 -14.84
CA LEU A 113 17.16 -13.92 -13.90
C LEU A 113 15.81 -14.56 -14.23
N HIS A 114 15.06 -14.90 -13.19
CA HIS A 114 13.80 -15.61 -13.33
C HIS A 114 12.73 -15.04 -12.40
N CYS A 115 11.54 -14.83 -12.95
CA CYS A 115 10.30 -14.57 -12.21
C CYS A 115 9.32 -15.69 -12.58
N PRO A 116 8.86 -16.52 -11.65
CA PRO A 116 8.12 -17.74 -11.97
C PRO A 116 6.88 -17.52 -12.84
N GLY A 117 6.13 -16.44 -12.60
CA GLY A 117 4.94 -16.07 -13.41
C GLY A 117 5.26 -15.23 -14.65
N GLY A 118 6.54 -14.98 -14.94
CA GLY A 118 6.95 -14.03 -15.98
C GLY A 118 7.01 -12.59 -15.48
N VAL A 119 7.31 -11.66 -16.39
CA VAL A 119 7.21 -10.22 -16.13
C VAL A 119 5.77 -9.83 -16.40
N GLY A 120 5.12 -9.34 -15.38
CA GLY A 120 3.82 -8.70 -15.45
C GLY A 120 3.98 -7.27 -14.97
N LEU A 121 2.93 -6.72 -14.54
CA LEU A 121 2.80 -5.40 -14.07
C LEU A 121 3.74 -4.98 -12.95
N ASP A 122 4.16 -3.75 -13.02
CA ASP A 122 4.94 -3.04 -12.02
C ASP A 122 4.04 -2.10 -11.22
N THR A 123 3.38 -2.61 -10.17
CA THR A 123 2.51 -1.79 -9.29
C THR A 123 3.31 -1.10 -8.19
N ALA A 124 3.80 -1.90 -7.28
CA ALA A 124 4.50 -1.42 -6.10
C ALA A 124 5.93 -1.02 -6.40
N LEU A 125 6.39 0.07 -5.83
CA LEU A 125 7.69 0.65 -6.12
C LEU A 125 8.29 1.27 -4.87
N ALA A 126 9.59 1.02 -4.60
CA ALA A 126 10.32 1.74 -3.55
C ALA A 126 11.79 1.92 -3.89
N VAL A 127 12.40 2.96 -3.30
CA VAL A 127 13.85 3.18 -3.29
C VAL A 127 14.43 2.67 -1.96
N LEU A 128 15.37 1.75 -2.07
CA LEU A 128 16.06 1.11 -0.94
C LEU A 128 17.40 1.78 -0.64
N PRO A 129 18.01 1.52 0.54
CA PRO A 129 19.37 1.95 0.83
C PRO A 129 20.36 1.55 -0.27
N GLY A 130 21.28 2.46 -0.64
CA GLY A 130 22.23 2.26 -1.74
C GLY A 130 21.65 2.56 -3.12
N ASN A 131 20.50 3.25 -3.18
CA ASN A 131 19.82 3.64 -4.42
C ASN A 131 19.37 2.43 -5.29
N TRP A 132 19.12 1.30 -4.65
CA TRP A 132 18.43 0.21 -5.31
C TRP A 132 16.94 0.54 -5.44
N VAL A 133 16.36 0.23 -6.59
CA VAL A 133 14.91 0.33 -6.80
C VAL A 133 14.35 -1.08 -6.80
N ILE A 134 13.27 -1.29 -6.05
CA ILE A 134 12.55 -2.56 -6.01
C ILE A 134 11.12 -2.34 -6.50
N VAL A 135 10.64 -3.25 -7.35
CA VAL A 135 9.31 -3.18 -7.95
C VAL A 135 8.65 -4.56 -7.94
N GLY A 136 7.34 -4.59 -7.70
CA GLY A 136 6.53 -5.79 -7.77
C GLY A 136 6.31 -6.23 -9.22
N SER A 137 6.34 -7.52 -9.48
CA SER A 137 5.93 -8.13 -10.75
C SER A 137 4.81 -9.12 -10.47
N LEU A 138 3.60 -8.73 -10.86
CA LEU A 138 2.40 -9.53 -10.73
C LEU A 138 2.29 -10.47 -11.95
N PRO A 139 2.07 -11.76 -11.79
CA PRO A 139 1.89 -12.64 -12.93
C PRO A 139 0.59 -12.31 -13.66
N THR A 140 0.70 -11.94 -14.92
CA THR A 140 -0.43 -11.70 -15.80
C THR A 140 -0.29 -12.54 -17.07
N ALA A 141 -1.40 -13.01 -17.64
CA ALA A 141 -1.40 -13.61 -18.96
C ALA A 141 -1.22 -12.53 -20.04
N ALA A 142 -0.79 -12.93 -21.24
CA ALA A 142 -0.46 -12.03 -22.35
C ALA A 142 -1.58 -11.06 -22.80
N ALA A 143 -2.80 -11.24 -22.32
CA ALA A 143 -3.94 -10.37 -22.60
C ALA A 143 -4.39 -9.52 -21.39
N GLY A 144 -3.56 -9.42 -20.32
CA GLY A 144 -3.93 -8.74 -19.09
C GLY A 144 -4.92 -9.50 -18.21
N ASN A 145 -5.16 -10.76 -18.50
CA ASN A 145 -5.97 -11.65 -17.66
C ASN A 145 -5.10 -12.30 -16.59
N LEU A 146 -5.70 -12.70 -15.48
CA LEU A 146 -4.99 -13.51 -14.48
C LEU A 146 -4.58 -14.86 -15.10
N PRO A 147 -3.36 -15.34 -14.84
CA PRO A 147 -2.92 -16.64 -15.34
C PRO A 147 -3.76 -17.76 -14.71
N GLY A 148 -4.07 -18.79 -15.49
CA GLY A 148 -4.61 -20.02 -14.93
C GLY A 148 -3.53 -20.79 -14.17
N GLY A 149 -3.80 -21.19 -12.93
CA GLY A 149 -2.87 -21.96 -12.09
C GLY A 149 -2.45 -21.21 -10.81
N GLU A 150 -1.38 -21.71 -10.19
CA GLU A 150 -0.85 -21.10 -8.96
C GLU A 150 -0.19 -19.76 -9.26
N PRO A 151 -0.55 -18.69 -8.50
CA PRO A 151 0.10 -17.40 -8.66
C PRO A 151 1.58 -17.48 -8.28
N ALA A 152 2.43 -16.84 -9.06
CA ALA A 152 3.87 -16.91 -8.87
C ALA A 152 4.56 -15.60 -9.25
N GLY A 153 4.30 -14.55 -8.49
CA GLY A 153 4.95 -13.25 -8.66
C GLY A 153 6.41 -13.23 -8.21
N CYS A 154 7.05 -12.11 -8.41
CA CYS A 154 8.38 -11.83 -7.89
C CYS A 154 8.56 -10.33 -7.60
N LEU A 155 9.65 -9.97 -6.93
CA LEU A 155 10.12 -8.59 -6.89
C LEU A 155 11.34 -8.47 -7.80
N ILE A 156 11.38 -7.41 -8.59
CA ILE A 156 12.48 -7.08 -9.50
C ILE A 156 13.32 -5.98 -8.86
N VAL A 157 14.62 -6.17 -8.81
CA VAL A 157 15.56 -5.18 -8.27
C VAL A 157 16.35 -4.55 -9.42
N LEU A 158 16.33 -3.22 -9.43
CA LEU A 158 17.09 -2.41 -10.38
C LEU A 158 18.20 -1.65 -9.63
N ASN A 159 19.28 -1.37 -10.35
CA ASN A 159 20.31 -0.47 -9.85
C ASN A 159 19.90 1.01 -10.06
N ASP A 160 20.72 1.91 -9.59
CA ASP A 160 20.56 3.38 -9.70
C ASP A 160 20.54 3.92 -11.14
N ARG A 161 20.82 3.07 -12.14
CA ARG A 161 20.78 3.38 -13.58
C ARG A 161 19.57 2.79 -14.27
N GLY A 162 18.67 2.12 -13.52
CA GLY A 162 17.46 1.49 -14.05
C GLY A 162 17.70 0.14 -14.72
N ALA A 163 18.87 -0.46 -14.58
CA ALA A 163 19.14 -1.80 -15.09
C ALA A 163 18.63 -2.86 -14.09
N VAL A 164 17.89 -3.87 -14.59
CA VAL A 164 17.49 -5.02 -13.80
C VAL A 164 18.71 -5.87 -13.45
N VAL A 165 18.94 -6.10 -12.16
CA VAL A 165 20.14 -6.78 -11.66
C VAL A 165 19.83 -8.00 -10.80
N ARG A 166 18.60 -8.15 -10.32
CA ARG A 166 18.16 -9.28 -9.51
C ARG A 166 16.66 -9.47 -9.56
N THR A 167 16.21 -10.70 -9.36
CA THR A 167 14.83 -11.05 -9.00
C THR A 167 14.82 -11.70 -7.61
N ILE A 168 13.77 -11.45 -6.85
CA ILE A 168 13.50 -12.07 -5.56
C ILE A 168 12.17 -12.80 -5.69
N ALA A 169 12.23 -14.12 -5.77
CA ALA A 169 11.06 -14.99 -5.84
C ALA A 169 10.99 -15.89 -4.62
N SER A 170 9.79 -16.18 -4.17
CA SER A 170 9.49 -17.09 -3.06
C SER A 170 8.06 -17.60 -3.24
N ARG A 171 7.77 -18.81 -2.74
CA ARG A 171 6.39 -19.33 -2.69
C ARG A 171 5.43 -18.45 -1.89
N ALA A 172 5.94 -17.53 -1.06
CA ALA A 172 5.13 -16.56 -0.33
C ALA A 172 4.93 -15.25 -1.09
N ILE A 173 5.53 -15.06 -2.27
CA ILE A 173 5.32 -13.89 -3.14
C ILE A 173 4.51 -14.38 -4.33
N VAL A 174 3.20 -14.26 -4.22
CA VAL A 174 2.27 -14.83 -5.22
C VAL A 174 1.73 -13.77 -6.17
N GLY A 175 1.34 -12.62 -5.67
CA GLY A 175 0.84 -11.50 -6.47
C GLY A 175 1.19 -10.19 -5.80
N PRO A 176 2.47 -9.74 -5.84
CA PRO A 176 2.87 -8.50 -5.18
C PRO A 176 2.11 -7.31 -5.81
N TRP A 177 1.27 -6.66 -5.00
CA TRP A 177 0.47 -5.52 -5.45
C TRP A 177 1.06 -4.21 -4.94
N ASP A 178 1.19 -4.04 -3.64
CA ASP A 178 1.84 -2.88 -3.07
C ASP A 178 3.00 -3.28 -2.15
N LEU A 179 3.89 -2.35 -1.90
CA LEU A 179 4.98 -2.53 -0.95
C LEU A 179 5.31 -1.25 -0.17
N THR A 180 5.71 -1.45 1.07
CA THR A 180 6.34 -0.40 1.87
C THR A 180 7.62 -0.91 2.50
N THR A 181 8.52 -0.02 2.87
CA THR A 181 9.86 -0.41 3.33
C THR A 181 10.26 0.27 4.63
N SER A 182 11.12 -0.41 5.38
CA SER A 182 11.81 0.16 6.53
C SER A 182 13.30 -0.15 6.43
N ALA A 183 14.11 0.88 6.25
CA ALA A 183 15.57 0.74 6.38
C ALA A 183 15.92 0.61 7.87
N THR A 184 16.34 -0.58 8.28
CA THR A 184 16.76 -0.84 9.67
C THR A 184 18.21 -0.43 9.92
N SER A 185 19.00 -0.35 8.85
CA SER A 185 20.37 0.19 8.82
C SER A 185 20.79 0.47 7.38
N SER A 186 22.02 0.96 7.18
CA SER A 186 22.63 1.07 5.84
C SER A 186 22.89 -0.29 5.18
N THR A 187 22.85 -1.38 5.94
CA THR A 187 23.13 -2.75 5.49
C THR A 187 21.94 -3.70 5.57
N SER A 188 20.76 -3.22 5.98
CA SER A 188 19.55 -4.04 6.08
C SER A 188 18.28 -3.22 5.93
N ALA A 189 17.26 -3.84 5.34
CA ALA A 189 15.91 -3.32 5.25
C ALA A 189 14.88 -4.45 5.34
N SER A 190 13.70 -4.11 5.86
CA SER A 190 12.50 -4.94 5.71
C SER A 190 11.63 -4.35 4.60
N VAL A 191 11.14 -5.20 3.71
CA VAL A 191 10.16 -4.89 2.67
C VAL A 191 8.88 -5.63 3.03
N PHE A 192 7.77 -4.92 3.12
CA PHE A 192 6.45 -5.48 3.33
C PHE A 192 5.73 -5.49 1.99
N VAL A 193 5.04 -6.58 1.68
CA VAL A 193 4.35 -6.78 0.41
C VAL A 193 2.95 -7.30 0.67
N SER A 194 1.95 -6.68 0.06
CA SER A 194 0.61 -7.25 -0.07
C SER A 194 0.56 -8.17 -1.29
N ASN A 195 0.04 -9.38 -1.10
CA ASN A 195 -0.20 -10.32 -2.19
C ASN A 195 -1.69 -10.28 -2.55
N ALA A 196 -2.00 -9.79 -3.74
CA ALA A 196 -3.34 -9.60 -4.22
C ALA A 196 -4.00 -10.90 -4.70
N LEU A 197 -3.24 -11.84 -5.27
CA LEU A 197 -3.79 -13.09 -5.78
C LEU A 197 -3.93 -14.13 -4.68
N GLY A 198 -5.13 -14.64 -4.47
CA GLY A 198 -5.48 -15.51 -3.36
C GLY A 198 -5.27 -17.01 -3.55
N GLY A 199 -4.54 -17.45 -4.56
CA GLY A 199 -4.22 -18.86 -4.81
C GLY A 199 -4.85 -19.43 -6.08
N ASP A 200 -6.15 -19.61 -6.18
CA ASP A 200 -6.78 -20.09 -7.42
C ASP A 200 -7.03 -18.92 -8.39
N THR A 201 -6.17 -18.80 -9.40
CA THR A 201 -6.23 -17.74 -10.42
C THR A 201 -7.12 -18.06 -11.62
N LYS A 202 -7.91 -19.14 -11.57
CA LYS A 202 -8.96 -19.34 -12.57
C LYS A 202 -9.95 -18.19 -12.48
N GLU A 203 -10.18 -17.54 -13.59
CA GLU A 203 -11.10 -16.42 -13.68
C GLU A 203 -12.44 -16.74 -13.01
N ARG A 204 -12.74 -16.02 -11.95
CA ARG A 204 -14.01 -16.06 -11.24
C ARG A 204 -14.55 -14.64 -11.10
N HIS A 205 -14.81 -14.01 -12.24
CA HIS A 205 -15.35 -12.66 -12.27
C HIS A 205 -16.59 -12.54 -11.38
N GLY A 206 -16.54 -11.63 -10.42
CA GLY A 206 -17.65 -11.31 -9.54
C GLY A 206 -17.96 -12.32 -8.42
N ILE A 207 -17.16 -13.38 -8.23
CA ILE A 207 -17.36 -14.35 -7.14
C ILE A 207 -16.33 -14.06 -6.04
N PRO A 208 -16.77 -13.66 -4.82
CA PRO A 208 -15.86 -13.55 -3.68
C PRO A 208 -15.19 -14.89 -3.39
N VAL A 209 -13.88 -14.92 -3.30
CA VAL A 209 -13.12 -16.09 -2.85
C VAL A 209 -12.74 -15.86 -1.39
N ALA A 210 -13.10 -16.80 -0.51
CA ALA A 210 -12.71 -16.73 0.89
C ALA A 210 -11.18 -16.71 1.03
N GLY A 211 -10.69 -15.74 1.74
CA GLY A 211 -9.37 -15.24 1.94
C GLY A 211 -8.18 -16.18 1.91
N ASN A 212 -7.36 -16.07 0.87
CA ASN A 212 -6.03 -16.68 0.81
C ASN A 212 -4.93 -15.63 0.60
N CYS A 213 -5.27 -14.34 0.45
CA CYS A 213 -4.29 -13.29 0.32
C CYS A 213 -3.49 -13.09 1.61
N THR A 214 -2.24 -12.75 1.44
CA THR A 214 -1.27 -12.65 2.55
C THR A 214 -0.52 -11.33 2.52
N ILE A 215 -0.02 -10.95 3.70
CA ILE A 215 0.96 -9.88 3.85
C ILE A 215 2.27 -10.53 4.27
N VAL A 216 3.33 -10.26 3.52
CA VAL A 216 4.65 -10.83 3.78
C VAL A 216 5.67 -9.75 4.12
N ARG A 217 6.61 -10.09 4.99
CA ARG A 217 7.83 -9.34 5.26
C ARG A 217 9.01 -10.06 4.66
N LEU A 218 9.81 -9.35 3.89
CA LEU A 218 11.11 -9.79 3.37
C LEU A 218 12.20 -9.02 4.11
N ASP A 219 13.11 -9.73 4.74
CA ASP A 219 14.29 -9.13 5.37
C ASP A 219 15.45 -9.20 4.36
N LEU A 220 15.94 -8.03 3.95
CA LEU A 220 17.01 -7.87 2.97
C LEU A 220 18.33 -7.45 3.63
N SER A 221 19.43 -7.86 3.05
CA SER A 221 20.77 -7.37 3.41
C SER A 221 21.48 -6.76 2.21
N PHE A 222 22.28 -5.74 2.50
CA PHE A 222 23.09 -5.00 1.53
C PHE A 222 24.57 -5.20 1.83
N ARG A 223 25.39 -5.45 0.79
CA ARG A 223 26.85 -5.66 0.92
C ARG A 223 27.58 -4.86 -0.15
N GLY A 224 28.01 -3.65 0.20
CA GLY A 224 28.69 -2.76 -0.73
C GLY A 224 27.85 -2.50 -1.98
N ALA A 225 28.44 -2.64 -3.15
CA ALA A 225 27.78 -2.44 -4.45
C ALA A 225 27.03 -3.67 -4.98
N GLN A 226 26.90 -4.75 -4.16
CA GLN A 226 26.17 -5.95 -4.59
C GLN A 226 24.65 -5.73 -4.46
N PRO A 227 23.83 -6.28 -5.39
CA PRO A 227 22.37 -6.22 -5.29
C PRO A 227 21.86 -6.78 -3.96
N PRO A 228 20.76 -6.23 -3.42
CA PRO A 228 20.13 -6.71 -2.17
C PRO A 228 19.94 -8.23 -2.17
N SER A 229 20.25 -8.88 -1.07
CA SER A 229 20.08 -10.32 -0.90
C SER A 229 18.97 -10.62 0.09
N LEU A 230 18.06 -11.51 -0.28
CA LEU A 230 16.99 -12.01 0.58
C LEU A 230 17.58 -12.86 1.72
N ARG A 231 17.23 -12.53 2.95
CA ARG A 231 17.65 -13.26 4.16
C ARG A 231 16.52 -14.12 4.73
N ARG A 232 15.31 -13.58 4.71
CA ARG A 232 14.13 -14.25 5.25
C ARG A 232 12.88 -13.76 4.55
N VAL A 233 11.89 -14.65 4.42
CA VAL A 233 10.50 -14.32 4.11
C VAL A 233 9.63 -14.77 5.27
N THR A 234 8.73 -13.92 5.73
CA THR A 234 7.81 -14.22 6.84
C THR A 234 6.40 -13.76 6.45
N VAL A 235 5.44 -14.67 6.46
CA VAL A 235 4.02 -14.30 6.37
C VAL A 235 3.61 -13.71 7.71
N ILE A 236 3.14 -12.46 7.72
CA ILE A 236 2.76 -11.72 8.93
C ILE A 236 1.25 -11.41 9.00
N GLY A 237 0.56 -11.48 7.85
CA GLY A 237 -0.89 -11.38 7.72
C GLY A 237 -1.42 -12.45 6.78
N ARG A 238 -2.64 -12.95 7.03
CA ARG A 238 -3.29 -14.00 6.23
C ARG A 238 -4.80 -13.89 6.24
N ASP A 239 -5.43 -14.68 5.39
CA ASP A 239 -6.88 -14.76 5.27
C ASP A 239 -7.51 -13.43 4.84
N PHE A 240 -6.78 -12.60 4.07
CA PHE A 240 -7.36 -11.43 3.40
C PHE A 240 -8.23 -11.92 2.22
N PRO A 241 -9.41 -11.34 2.03
CA PRO A 241 -10.28 -11.76 0.94
C PRO A 241 -9.74 -11.30 -0.41
N TRP A 242 -10.19 -11.98 -1.47
CA TRP A 242 -9.81 -11.73 -2.85
C TRP A 242 -10.97 -12.00 -3.80
N GLN A 243 -11.05 -11.21 -4.86
CA GLN A 243 -12.02 -11.38 -5.95
C GLN A 243 -11.41 -10.93 -7.27
N ALA A 244 -11.48 -11.78 -8.29
CA ALA A 244 -11.16 -11.35 -9.65
C ALA A 244 -12.14 -10.29 -10.13
N ASN A 245 -11.63 -9.26 -10.81
CA ASN A 245 -12.43 -8.15 -11.31
C ASN A 245 -12.08 -7.82 -12.77
N ALA A 246 -13.10 -7.66 -13.61
CA ALA A 246 -12.89 -7.43 -15.05
C ALA A 246 -12.33 -6.03 -15.36
N VAL A 247 -12.50 -5.06 -14.46
CA VAL A 247 -12.04 -3.67 -14.65
C VAL A 247 -10.71 -3.43 -13.94
N ALA A 248 -10.62 -3.84 -12.67
CA ALA A 248 -9.47 -3.56 -11.81
C ALA A 248 -8.45 -4.73 -11.76
N LEU A 249 -8.61 -5.77 -12.58
CA LEU A 249 -7.91 -7.04 -12.55
C LEU A 249 -8.29 -7.88 -11.33
N ASP A 250 -8.16 -7.35 -10.13
CA ASP A 250 -8.63 -7.98 -8.89
C ASP A 250 -8.99 -6.93 -7.82
N LEU A 251 -9.70 -7.40 -6.78
CA LEU A 251 -9.98 -6.66 -5.55
C LEU A 251 -9.42 -7.49 -4.39
N ALA A 252 -8.50 -6.93 -3.61
CA ALA A 252 -7.70 -7.67 -2.64
C ALA A 252 -7.07 -6.72 -1.61
N PRO A 253 -6.21 -7.19 -0.68
CA PRO A 253 -5.35 -6.30 0.10
C PRO A 253 -4.38 -5.57 -0.84
N THR A 254 -4.37 -4.25 -0.76
CA THR A 254 -3.62 -3.38 -1.65
C THR A 254 -2.64 -2.50 -0.87
N GLY A 255 -2.99 -1.26 -0.56
CA GLY A 255 -2.08 -0.28 0.01
C GLY A 255 -1.48 -0.65 1.36
N LEU A 256 -0.22 -0.31 1.53
CA LEU A 256 0.56 -0.59 2.74
C LEU A 256 1.19 0.67 3.32
N ALA A 257 1.02 0.90 4.63
CA ALA A 257 1.71 1.96 5.34
C ALA A 257 2.33 1.47 6.65
N LEU A 258 3.62 1.70 6.85
CA LEU A 258 4.31 1.34 8.09
C LEU A 258 4.42 2.57 8.99
N SER A 259 3.85 2.49 10.20
CA SER A 259 4.01 3.53 11.21
C SER A 259 5.40 3.53 11.82
N ARG A 260 5.76 4.65 12.46
CA ARG A 260 7.02 4.76 13.22
C ARG A 260 7.10 3.79 14.40
N SER A 261 5.95 3.39 14.95
CA SER A 261 5.87 2.39 16.05
C SER A 261 6.02 0.94 15.57
N GLY A 262 6.14 0.70 14.26
CA GLY A 262 6.27 -0.64 13.70
C GLY A 262 4.94 -1.38 13.51
N THR A 263 3.82 -0.68 13.53
CA THR A 263 2.52 -1.22 13.09
C THR A 263 2.41 -1.04 11.57
N LEU A 264 2.13 -2.12 10.87
CA LEU A 264 1.82 -2.10 9.44
C LEU A 264 0.30 -1.98 9.26
N PHE A 265 -0.13 -0.94 8.58
CA PHE A 265 -1.50 -0.80 8.12
C PHE A 265 -1.65 -1.38 6.73
N VAL A 266 -2.80 -1.99 6.48
CA VAL A 266 -3.14 -2.67 5.23
C VAL A 266 -4.56 -2.28 4.88
N ASP A 267 -4.79 -1.70 3.73
CA ASP A 267 -6.14 -1.57 3.20
C ASP A 267 -6.56 -2.81 2.40
N ASP A 268 -7.86 -2.99 2.29
CA ASP A 268 -8.47 -4.08 1.54
C ASP A 268 -9.56 -3.49 0.65
N THR A 269 -9.30 -3.48 -0.64
CA THR A 269 -10.17 -2.91 -1.67
C THR A 269 -11.51 -3.62 -1.72
N LEU A 270 -11.51 -4.96 -1.58
CA LEU A 270 -12.74 -5.76 -1.68
C LEU A 270 -13.72 -5.48 -0.54
N THR A 271 -13.21 -5.32 0.67
CA THR A 271 -14.06 -5.13 1.86
C THR A 271 -14.15 -3.68 2.32
N SER A 272 -13.56 -2.74 1.56
CA SER A 272 -13.47 -1.32 1.94
C SER A 272 -13.09 -1.16 3.41
N SER A 273 -11.92 -1.72 3.78
CA SER A 273 -11.50 -1.77 5.17
C SER A 273 -9.99 -1.51 5.34
N VAL A 274 -9.61 -1.20 6.58
CA VAL A 274 -8.21 -1.06 6.99
C VAL A 274 -7.94 -2.00 8.16
N SER A 275 -6.83 -2.72 8.09
CA SER A 275 -6.29 -3.60 9.12
C SER A 275 -4.99 -3.04 9.70
N ALA A 276 -4.67 -3.36 10.97
CA ALA A 276 -3.44 -3.01 11.65
C ALA A 276 -2.70 -4.25 12.14
N ILE A 277 -1.50 -4.52 11.64
CA ILE A 277 -0.64 -5.62 12.06
C ILE A 277 0.44 -5.05 12.99
N PRO A 278 0.30 -5.19 14.31
CA PRO A 278 1.28 -4.68 15.27
C PRO A 278 2.58 -5.47 15.23
N HIS A 279 3.69 -4.81 15.63
CA HIS A 279 5.03 -5.41 15.67
C HIS A 279 5.46 -6.02 14.33
N ALA A 280 5.09 -5.41 13.20
CA ALA A 280 5.31 -5.97 11.87
C ALA A 280 6.80 -6.27 11.58
N LEU A 281 7.72 -5.46 12.11
CA LEU A 281 9.16 -5.63 11.93
C LEU A 281 9.72 -6.89 12.62
N THR A 282 9.07 -7.39 13.65
CA THR A 282 9.57 -8.53 14.46
C THR A 282 8.62 -9.73 14.48
N ARG A 283 7.42 -9.58 13.93
CA ARG A 283 6.40 -10.62 13.93
C ARG A 283 6.87 -11.88 13.18
N THR A 284 6.62 -13.04 13.79
CA THR A 284 6.98 -14.36 13.23
C THR A 284 5.78 -15.23 12.92
N THR A 285 4.59 -14.89 13.42
CA THR A 285 3.33 -15.63 13.21
C THR A 285 2.29 -14.72 12.56
N PRO A 286 1.57 -15.19 11.53
CA PRO A 286 0.58 -14.37 10.84
C PRO A 286 -0.66 -14.10 11.70
N LEU A 287 -1.20 -12.89 11.59
CA LEU A 287 -2.51 -12.55 12.10
C LEU A 287 -3.57 -12.71 10.99
N ARG A 288 -4.80 -13.05 11.37
CA ARG A 288 -5.93 -13.08 10.44
C ARG A 288 -6.42 -11.68 10.14
N ALA A 289 -6.83 -11.40 8.91
CA ALA A 289 -7.41 -10.11 8.52
C ALA A 289 -8.59 -9.72 9.43
N SER A 290 -9.48 -10.67 9.76
CA SER A 290 -10.62 -10.43 10.65
C SER A 290 -10.24 -10.03 12.08
N ALA A 291 -9.06 -10.44 12.56
CA ALA A 291 -8.56 -10.10 13.89
C ALA A 291 -7.77 -8.78 13.94
N THR A 292 -7.48 -8.18 12.79
CA THR A 292 -6.66 -6.97 12.67
C THR A 292 -7.42 -5.77 12.12
N ARG A 293 -8.68 -5.94 11.71
CA ARG A 293 -9.50 -4.86 11.14
C ARG A 293 -9.76 -3.78 12.18
N ILE A 294 -9.39 -2.55 11.86
CA ILE A 294 -9.57 -1.37 12.72
C ILE A 294 -10.63 -0.41 12.15
N ALA A 295 -10.83 -0.38 10.84
CA ALA A 295 -11.85 0.43 10.18
C ALA A 295 -12.49 -0.34 9.03
N SER A 296 -13.77 -0.08 8.74
CA SER A 296 -14.46 -0.59 7.56
C SER A 296 -15.64 0.28 7.21
N HIS A 297 -15.96 0.38 5.92
CA HIS A 297 -17.03 1.20 5.39
C HIS A 297 -16.93 2.69 5.79
N GLY A 298 -18.05 3.37 6.01
CA GLY A 298 -18.05 4.82 6.25
C GLY A 298 -17.63 5.57 4.98
N ALA A 299 -16.54 6.35 5.05
CA ALA A 299 -15.99 7.04 3.89
C ALA A 299 -15.04 6.17 3.04
N LEU A 300 -14.67 4.95 3.50
CA LEU A 300 -13.85 4.02 2.73
C LEU A 300 -14.67 3.42 1.59
N ASN A 301 -14.15 3.52 0.36
CA ASN A 301 -14.80 3.06 -0.86
C ASN A 301 -13.74 2.51 -1.84
N GLN A 302 -13.48 1.21 -1.76
CA GLN A 302 -12.42 0.52 -2.50
C GLN A 302 -11.06 1.22 -2.36
N PRO A 303 -10.50 1.29 -1.12
CA PRO A 303 -9.21 1.92 -0.90
C PRO A 303 -8.10 1.21 -1.66
N LEU A 304 -7.09 1.97 -2.14
CA LEU A 304 -6.00 1.46 -2.97
C LEU A 304 -4.62 1.90 -2.49
N GLY A 305 -4.39 3.18 -2.28
CA GLY A 305 -3.12 3.73 -1.86
C GLY A 305 -3.13 4.21 -0.43
N MET A 306 -2.01 4.02 0.29
CA MET A 306 -1.91 4.39 1.70
C MET A 306 -0.53 4.96 2.06
N VAL A 307 -0.50 5.95 2.95
CA VAL A 307 0.74 6.44 3.56
C VAL A 307 0.57 6.69 5.06
N ALA A 308 1.64 6.47 5.82
CA ALA A 308 1.71 6.86 7.23
C ALA A 308 2.12 8.33 7.36
N LEU A 309 1.32 9.10 8.08
CA LEU A 309 1.47 10.53 8.25
C LEU A 309 2.46 10.90 9.38
N PRO A 310 3.05 12.11 9.35
CA PRO A 310 3.95 12.58 10.41
C PRO A 310 3.30 12.69 11.80
N ASN A 311 1.99 12.94 11.84
CA ASN A 311 1.20 13.05 13.09
C ASN A 311 0.86 11.69 13.71
N GLY A 312 1.18 10.57 13.03
CA GLY A 312 0.91 9.21 13.47
C GLY A 312 -0.35 8.59 12.87
N ASP A 313 -1.19 9.37 12.21
CA ASP A 313 -2.35 8.89 11.48
C ASP A 313 -1.93 8.21 10.16
N ILE A 314 -2.88 7.66 9.45
CA ILE A 314 -2.73 7.15 8.09
C ILE A 314 -3.64 7.93 7.15
N LEU A 315 -3.20 8.09 5.92
CA LEU A 315 -4.01 8.62 4.85
C LEU A 315 -4.22 7.54 3.81
N VAL A 316 -5.46 7.31 3.45
CA VAL A 316 -5.92 6.30 2.50
C VAL A 316 -6.62 7.01 1.36
N VAL A 317 -6.43 6.55 0.13
CA VAL A 317 -7.17 7.06 -1.03
C VAL A 317 -8.09 5.99 -1.58
N ASN A 318 -9.31 6.40 -1.93
CA ASN A 318 -10.31 5.54 -2.53
C ASN A 318 -10.14 5.48 -4.05
N GLY A 319 -10.09 4.28 -4.60
CA GLY A 319 -10.10 4.06 -6.04
C GLY A 319 -11.46 4.28 -6.70
N ASN A 320 -12.56 4.25 -5.93
CA ASN A 320 -13.91 4.25 -6.53
C ASN A 320 -14.65 5.60 -6.43
N ASP A 321 -14.05 6.66 -5.87
CA ASP A 321 -14.73 7.96 -5.76
C ASP A 321 -13.79 9.18 -5.75
N GLY A 322 -12.47 8.99 -5.83
CA GLY A 322 -11.48 10.06 -5.83
C GLY A 322 -11.33 10.80 -4.49
N ASN A 323 -11.76 10.22 -3.37
CA ASN A 323 -11.62 10.79 -2.04
C ASN A 323 -10.36 10.29 -1.32
N ALA A 324 -9.82 11.12 -0.44
CA ALA A 324 -8.83 10.73 0.57
C ALA A 324 -9.47 10.75 1.95
N ILE A 325 -9.04 9.82 2.80
CA ILE A 325 -9.54 9.67 4.17
C ILE A 325 -8.35 9.66 5.13
N GLU A 326 -8.36 10.56 6.12
CA GLU A 326 -7.42 10.52 7.23
C GLU A 326 -8.02 9.68 8.37
N ILE A 327 -7.28 8.65 8.81
CA ILE A 327 -7.72 7.67 9.80
C ILE A 327 -6.67 7.63 10.91
N ASN A 328 -7.09 7.69 12.18
CA ASN A 328 -6.17 7.53 13.29
C ASN A 328 -5.76 6.05 13.48
N PRO A 329 -4.69 5.75 14.25
CA PRO A 329 -4.23 4.37 14.47
C PRO A 329 -5.25 3.42 15.13
N HIS A 330 -6.33 3.97 15.67
CA HIS A 330 -7.43 3.20 16.29
C HIS A 330 -8.60 2.96 15.32
N GLY A 331 -8.50 3.42 14.06
CA GLY A 331 -9.50 3.19 13.01
C GLY A 331 -10.60 4.25 12.95
N VAL A 332 -10.51 5.34 13.70
CA VAL A 332 -11.46 6.45 13.59
C VAL A 332 -11.15 7.24 12.32
N GLN A 333 -12.13 7.33 11.41
CA GLN A 333 -12.07 8.15 10.21
C GLN A 333 -12.27 9.62 10.62
N LEU A 334 -11.18 10.40 10.61
CA LEU A 334 -11.15 11.76 11.15
C LEU A 334 -11.69 12.78 10.15
N LEU A 335 -11.36 12.59 8.87
CA LEU A 335 -11.75 13.48 7.78
C LEU A 335 -11.79 12.71 6.47
N SER A 336 -12.80 12.96 5.65
CA SER A 336 -12.85 12.57 4.24
C SER A 336 -12.90 13.83 3.38
N LYS A 337 -12.15 13.82 2.26
CA LYS A 337 -12.05 14.97 1.37
C LYS A 337 -11.86 14.53 -0.08
N THR A 338 -12.58 15.14 -0.99
CA THR A 338 -12.42 14.91 -2.42
C THR A 338 -11.09 15.50 -2.90
N VAL A 339 -10.28 14.67 -3.52
CA VAL A 339 -9.01 15.03 -4.17
C VAL A 339 -9.23 15.20 -5.67
N ILE A 340 -9.89 14.21 -6.30
CA ILE A 340 -10.23 14.24 -7.72
C ILE A 340 -11.76 14.18 -7.85
N HIS A 341 -12.36 15.22 -8.43
CA HIS A 341 -13.79 15.23 -8.66
C HIS A 341 -14.18 14.25 -9.77
N ASN A 342 -15.21 13.43 -9.50
CA ASN A 342 -15.64 12.32 -10.37
C ASN A 342 -14.52 11.29 -10.63
N GLY A 343 -13.58 11.16 -9.70
CA GLY A 343 -12.36 10.38 -9.82
C GLY A 343 -12.53 8.89 -9.52
N ALA A 344 -13.63 8.28 -9.94
CA ALA A 344 -13.80 6.84 -9.89
C ALA A 344 -12.85 6.17 -10.89
N GLY A 345 -11.87 5.42 -10.38
CA GLY A 345 -10.82 4.80 -11.18
C GLY A 345 -9.58 5.66 -11.40
N ASP A 346 -9.49 6.86 -10.80
CA ASP A 346 -8.42 7.82 -11.11
C ASP A 346 -7.37 7.94 -10.00
N LEU A 347 -7.73 7.62 -8.76
CA LEU A 347 -6.86 7.86 -7.60
C LEU A 347 -6.23 6.56 -7.10
N PHE A 348 -4.92 6.38 -7.37
CA PHE A 348 -4.21 5.14 -7.07
C PHE A 348 -3.09 5.31 -6.07
N GLY A 349 -1.84 5.30 -6.51
CA GLY A 349 -0.69 5.37 -5.65
C GLY A 349 -0.45 6.76 -5.08
N ILE A 350 0.00 6.81 -3.84
CA ILE A 350 0.33 8.06 -3.17
C ILE A 350 1.65 7.97 -2.42
N ALA A 351 2.32 9.11 -2.27
CA ALA A 351 3.48 9.25 -1.41
C ALA A 351 3.50 10.63 -0.75
N LEU A 352 4.14 10.75 0.42
CA LEU A 352 4.42 12.08 0.97
C LEU A 352 5.49 12.78 0.13
N SER A 353 5.32 14.07 -0.11
CA SER A 353 6.35 14.91 -0.72
C SER A 353 7.66 14.86 0.11
N PRO A 354 8.80 15.25 -0.44
CA PRO A 354 10.07 15.31 0.30
C PRO A 354 9.98 16.11 1.61
N SER A 355 9.23 17.20 1.61
CA SER A 355 8.96 18.01 2.81
C SER A 355 8.00 17.37 3.81
N ARG A 356 7.29 16.31 3.40
CA ARG A 356 6.26 15.61 4.17
C ARG A 356 5.08 16.51 4.60
N THR A 357 4.84 17.59 3.87
CA THR A 357 3.73 18.54 4.12
C THR A 357 2.64 18.48 3.07
N SER A 358 2.87 17.74 1.99
CA SER A 358 2.00 17.59 0.83
C SER A 358 1.96 16.14 0.39
N LEU A 359 1.02 15.78 -0.46
CA LEU A 359 0.82 14.45 -0.99
C LEU A 359 1.13 14.44 -2.49
N LEU A 360 1.97 13.52 -2.93
CA LEU A 360 2.14 13.15 -4.33
C LEU A 360 1.07 12.12 -4.68
N VAL A 361 0.42 12.29 -5.81
CA VAL A 361 -0.74 11.51 -6.24
C VAL A 361 -0.51 11.02 -7.66
N ALA A 362 -0.65 9.72 -7.90
CA ALA A 362 -0.78 9.16 -9.23
C ALA A 362 -2.25 9.25 -9.68
N ASP A 363 -2.50 10.09 -10.67
CA ASP A 363 -3.81 10.30 -11.29
C ASP A 363 -3.88 9.51 -12.59
N ASP A 364 -4.64 8.42 -12.60
CA ASP A 364 -4.83 7.58 -13.80
C ASP A 364 -5.75 8.26 -14.83
N GLY A 365 -6.74 9.00 -14.40
CA GLY A 365 -7.69 9.68 -15.30
C GLY A 365 -6.99 10.65 -16.26
N THR A 366 -5.90 11.28 -15.82
CA THR A 366 -5.11 12.21 -16.63
C THR A 366 -3.72 11.67 -16.97
N ASN A 367 -3.32 10.53 -16.41
CA ASN A 367 -2.00 9.94 -16.51
C ASN A 367 -0.89 10.92 -16.11
N THR A 368 -1.04 11.48 -14.91
CA THR A 368 -0.12 12.47 -14.35
C THR A 368 0.34 12.11 -12.93
N LEU A 369 1.46 12.69 -12.55
CA LEU A 369 1.85 12.87 -11.16
C LEU A 369 1.39 14.26 -10.73
N ASP A 370 0.60 14.32 -9.68
CA ASP A 370 0.04 15.55 -9.13
C ASP A 370 0.53 15.80 -7.71
N LEU A 371 0.48 17.05 -7.26
CA LEU A 371 0.77 17.47 -5.89
C LEU A 371 -0.50 18.01 -5.23
N TYR A 372 -0.96 17.37 -4.16
CA TYR A 372 -2.03 17.88 -3.32
C TYR A 372 -1.44 18.59 -2.12
N HIS A 373 -1.66 19.90 -2.02
CA HIS A 373 -0.97 20.79 -1.07
C HIS A 373 -1.89 21.87 -0.48
N SER A 374 -1.36 22.65 0.47
CA SER A 374 -2.02 23.80 1.09
C SER A 374 -2.10 24.98 0.14
#